data_61e9ab0faada77e094287fa36edffa02
#
_entry.id   61e9ab0faada77e094287fa36edffa02
#
_cell.length_a   1.000
_cell.length_b   1.000
_cell.length_c   1.000
_cell.angle_alpha   90.00
_cell.angle_beta   90.00
_cell.angle_gamma   90.00
#
_symmetry.space_group_name_H-M   'P 1'
#
loop_
_entity.id
_entity.type
_entity.pdbx_description
1 polymer ?
#
loop_
_entity_poly.entity_id
_entity_poly.type
_entity_poly.pdbx_seq_one_letter_code
_entity_poly.pdbx_strand_id
1 'polypeptide(L)'
;MGPLDRHLALEERLFHAVNVDGGRLVDAAALVLSSHAFGITGGLLLAVALWARRRDARWRLVAALGLAILLSDGVGSQVLRPLVGRMRPAYALPEGAVRWIAPAANVGSLPSLHAANFFALALVGTVGWPALGPLLYAVAAGVAWSRVYVGVHWPGDVLAGALWGTLAALLALAAVRLLPRRGKGPGPAEGGAGPGAP
;
A
#
# COMPACT_ATOMS: atom_id res chain seq x y z
N MET A 1 9.08 -22.75 -17.69
CA MET A 1 7.97 -22.68 -16.72
C MET A 1 8.57 -22.84 -15.33
N GLY A 2 8.55 -21.79 -14.53
CA GLY A 2 9.01 -21.83 -13.14
C GLY A 2 8.04 -22.61 -12.24
N PRO A 3 8.47 -23.05 -11.04
CA PRO A 3 7.61 -23.83 -10.15
C PRO A 3 6.35 -23.07 -9.67
N LEU A 4 6.29 -21.76 -9.86
CA LEU A 4 5.16 -20.89 -9.50
C LEU A 4 4.26 -20.53 -10.71
N ASP A 5 4.56 -21.01 -11.91
CA ASP A 5 3.64 -20.91 -13.07
C ASP A 5 2.45 -21.86 -12.94
N ARG A 6 2.49 -22.78 -11.98
CA ARG A 6 1.37 -23.64 -11.63
C ARG A 6 0.43 -22.88 -10.69
N HIS A 7 -0.50 -22.14 -11.25
CA HIS A 7 -1.64 -21.69 -10.48
C HIS A 7 -2.45 -22.90 -10.01
N LEU A 8 -2.83 -22.90 -8.75
CA LEU A 8 -3.69 -23.94 -8.21
C LEU A 8 -5.07 -23.85 -8.90
N ALA A 9 -5.69 -24.97 -9.23
CA ALA A 9 -7.03 -24.99 -9.83
C ALA A 9 -8.06 -24.19 -9.01
N LEU A 10 -7.88 -24.14 -7.69
CA LEU A 10 -8.70 -23.31 -6.81
C LEU A 10 -8.48 -21.81 -7.06
N GLU A 11 -7.23 -21.39 -7.26
CA GLU A 11 -6.91 -19.98 -7.49
C GLU A 11 -7.47 -19.48 -8.82
N GLU A 12 -7.43 -20.30 -9.85
CA GLU A 12 -8.04 -20.02 -11.16
C GLU A 12 -9.56 -19.88 -11.05
N ARG A 13 -10.21 -20.77 -10.29
CA ARG A 13 -11.65 -20.66 -10.01
C ARG A 13 -12.00 -19.36 -9.28
N LEU A 14 -11.21 -18.99 -8.26
CA LEU A 14 -11.40 -17.74 -7.52
C LEU A 14 -11.15 -16.53 -8.42
N PHE A 15 -10.15 -16.60 -9.30
CA PHE A 15 -9.90 -15.55 -10.29
C PHE A 15 -11.11 -15.34 -11.19
N HIS A 16 -11.61 -16.41 -11.83
CA HIS A 16 -12.78 -16.32 -12.71
C HIS A 16 -14.06 -15.90 -11.98
N ALA A 17 -14.23 -16.26 -10.69
CA ALA A 17 -15.36 -15.79 -9.89
C ALA A 17 -15.35 -14.28 -9.65
N VAL A 18 -14.19 -13.64 -9.73
CA VAL A 18 -14.03 -12.18 -9.54
C VAL A 18 -13.88 -11.45 -10.88
N ASN A 19 -13.19 -12.05 -11.87
CA ASN A 19 -12.93 -11.46 -13.19
C ASN A 19 -14.13 -11.67 -14.12
N VAL A 20 -15.25 -11.04 -13.76
CA VAL A 20 -16.53 -11.10 -14.49
C VAL A 20 -16.91 -9.73 -15.05
N ASP A 21 -17.90 -9.71 -15.95
CA ASP A 21 -18.51 -8.44 -16.38
C ASP A 21 -19.52 -7.95 -15.35
N GLY A 22 -19.13 -6.97 -14.55
CA GLY A 22 -20.00 -6.31 -13.57
C GLY A 22 -20.73 -5.09 -14.11
N GLY A 23 -20.58 -4.80 -15.41
CA GLY A 23 -21.17 -3.64 -16.07
C GLY A 23 -20.40 -2.34 -15.83
N ARG A 24 -20.81 -1.29 -16.55
CA ARG A 24 -20.07 -0.01 -16.66
C ARG A 24 -19.71 0.64 -15.33
N LEU A 25 -20.60 0.59 -14.34
CA LEU A 25 -20.37 1.23 -13.04
C LEU A 25 -19.30 0.50 -12.24
N VAL A 26 -19.35 -0.83 -12.20
CA VAL A 26 -18.35 -1.65 -11.49
C VAL A 26 -17.00 -1.55 -12.18
N ASP A 27 -16.97 -1.54 -13.51
CA ASP A 27 -15.77 -1.34 -14.30
C ASP A 27 -15.12 0.00 -14.00
N ALA A 28 -15.90 1.08 -14.03
CA ALA A 28 -15.39 2.41 -13.74
C ALA A 28 -14.83 2.51 -12.31
N ALA A 29 -15.54 1.95 -11.32
CA ALA A 29 -15.07 1.91 -9.94
C ALA A 29 -13.78 1.09 -9.80
N ALA A 30 -13.70 -0.08 -10.42
CA ALA A 30 -12.51 -0.93 -10.40
C ALA A 30 -11.32 -0.25 -11.08
N LEU A 31 -11.52 0.42 -12.21
CA LEU A 31 -10.48 1.18 -12.91
C LEU A 31 -9.96 2.34 -12.08
N VAL A 32 -10.85 3.09 -11.41
CA VAL A 32 -10.44 4.17 -10.49
C VAL A 32 -9.60 3.62 -9.34
N LEU A 33 -10.09 2.60 -8.62
CA LEU A 33 -9.37 1.96 -7.51
C LEU A 33 -8.02 1.38 -7.95
N SER A 34 -7.94 0.90 -9.20
CA SER A 34 -6.76 0.29 -9.81
C SER A 34 -5.75 1.30 -10.34
N SER A 35 -6.09 2.59 -10.37
CA SER A 35 -5.26 3.63 -10.98
C SER A 35 -4.14 4.11 -10.07
N HIS A 36 -2.98 4.46 -10.66
CA HIS A 36 -1.88 5.10 -9.92
C HIS A 36 -2.29 6.45 -9.34
N ALA A 37 -3.13 7.21 -10.06
CA ALA A 37 -3.63 8.51 -9.60
C ALA A 37 -4.39 8.38 -8.27
N PHE A 38 -5.26 7.37 -8.13
CA PHE A 38 -5.99 7.10 -6.89
C PHE A 38 -5.02 6.80 -5.73
N GLY A 39 -3.98 5.99 -5.99
CA GLY A 39 -2.98 5.65 -4.97
C GLY A 39 -2.16 6.86 -4.53
N ILE A 40 -1.65 7.66 -5.48
CA ILE A 40 -0.87 8.86 -5.18
C ILE A 40 -1.71 9.88 -4.42
N THR A 41 -2.91 10.19 -4.92
CA THR A 41 -3.81 11.15 -4.28
C THR A 41 -4.21 10.71 -2.88
N GLY A 42 -4.60 9.45 -2.70
CA GLY A 42 -4.96 8.89 -1.39
C GLY A 42 -3.79 8.92 -0.41
N GLY A 43 -2.60 8.56 -0.85
CA GLY A 43 -1.37 8.62 -0.04
C GLY A 43 -1.02 10.05 0.38
N LEU A 44 -1.11 11.02 -0.51
CA LEU A 44 -0.87 12.43 -0.21
C LEU A 44 -1.91 12.99 0.77
N LEU A 45 -3.19 12.71 0.54
CA LEU A 45 -4.27 13.14 1.45
C LEU A 45 -4.08 12.55 2.85
N LEU A 46 -3.72 11.27 2.96
CA LEU A 46 -3.41 10.65 4.24
C LEU A 46 -2.20 11.30 4.91
N ALA A 47 -1.12 11.57 4.17
CA ALA A 47 0.06 12.25 4.70
C ALA A 47 -0.29 13.64 5.25
N VAL A 48 -1.08 14.43 4.52
CA VAL A 48 -1.55 15.75 4.97
C VAL A 48 -2.44 15.63 6.20
N ALA A 49 -3.37 14.68 6.23
CA ALA A 49 -4.25 14.44 7.37
C ALA A 49 -3.46 14.05 8.65
N LEU A 50 -2.49 13.16 8.53
CA LEU A 50 -1.61 12.77 9.64
C LEU A 50 -0.73 13.93 10.11
N TRP A 51 -0.22 14.73 9.18
CA TRP A 51 0.55 15.92 9.50
C TRP A 51 -0.27 16.96 10.27
N ALA A 52 -1.50 17.22 9.84
CA ALA A 52 -2.38 18.20 10.48
C ALA A 52 -2.84 17.76 11.87
N ARG A 53 -3.14 16.45 12.04
CA ARG A 53 -3.74 15.93 13.26
C ARG A 53 -2.74 15.65 14.38
N ARG A 54 -1.58 15.09 14.05
CA ARG A 54 -0.63 14.52 15.03
C ARG A 54 0.60 15.41 15.20
N ARG A 55 0.42 16.60 15.77
CA ARG A 55 1.50 17.60 15.94
C ARG A 55 2.80 17.04 16.54
N ASP A 56 2.69 16.16 17.56
CA ASP A 56 3.86 15.59 18.25
C ASP A 56 4.56 14.46 17.49
N ALA A 57 3.82 13.73 16.63
CA ALA A 57 4.32 12.58 15.92
C ALA A 57 4.30 12.73 14.39
N ARG A 58 3.82 13.88 13.86
CA ARG A 58 3.54 14.10 12.43
C ARG A 58 4.68 13.73 11.50
N TRP A 59 5.89 14.18 11.78
CA TRP A 59 7.04 13.90 10.93
C TRP A 59 7.42 12.42 10.92
N ARG A 60 7.27 11.72 12.08
CA ARG A 60 7.54 10.28 12.16
C ARG A 60 6.52 9.46 11.38
N LEU A 61 5.24 9.83 11.46
CA LEU A 61 4.19 9.14 10.72
C LEU A 61 4.32 9.37 9.21
N VAL A 62 4.62 10.60 8.77
CA VAL A 62 4.86 10.89 7.35
C VAL A 62 6.13 10.20 6.86
N ALA A 63 7.21 10.19 7.66
CA ALA A 63 8.42 9.44 7.34
C ALA A 63 8.16 7.93 7.27
N ALA A 64 7.38 7.37 8.21
CA ALA A 64 6.97 5.96 8.17
C ALA A 64 6.15 5.65 6.93
N LEU A 65 5.22 6.53 6.54
CA LEU A 65 4.42 6.38 5.33
C LEU A 65 5.32 6.32 4.08
N GLY A 66 6.22 7.30 3.92
CA GLY A 66 7.16 7.34 2.81
C GLY A 66 8.08 6.12 2.78
N LEU A 67 8.65 5.73 3.94
CA LEU A 67 9.52 4.56 4.03
C LEU A 67 8.77 3.26 3.76
N ALA A 68 7.52 3.13 4.25
CA ALA A 68 6.69 1.96 3.98
C ALA A 68 6.42 1.79 2.48
N ILE A 69 6.08 2.87 1.78
CA ILE A 69 5.89 2.84 0.32
C ILE A 69 7.20 2.52 -0.39
N LEU A 70 8.30 3.16 -0.01
CA LEU A 70 9.62 2.90 -0.60
C LEU A 70 10.02 1.41 -0.45
N LEU A 71 9.82 0.82 0.72
CA LEU A 71 10.07 -0.60 0.96
C LEU A 71 9.10 -1.48 0.18
N SER A 72 7.79 -1.19 0.24
CA SER A 72 6.78 -2.05 -0.38
C SER A 72 6.89 -2.05 -1.90
N ASP A 73 7.06 -0.88 -2.52
CA ASP A 73 7.17 -0.75 -3.97
C ASP A 73 8.60 -1.07 -4.47
N GLY A 74 9.62 -0.51 -3.84
CA GLY A 74 11.01 -0.67 -4.25
C GLY A 74 11.49 -2.12 -4.14
N VAL A 75 11.42 -2.72 -2.96
CA VAL A 75 11.81 -4.13 -2.77
C VAL A 75 10.85 -5.07 -3.51
N GLY A 76 9.55 -4.77 -3.49
CA GLY A 76 8.54 -5.55 -4.20
C GLY A 76 8.79 -5.63 -5.71
N SER A 77 9.10 -4.49 -6.35
CA SER A 77 9.32 -4.43 -7.80
C SER A 77 10.69 -4.94 -8.23
N GLN A 78 11.74 -4.61 -7.47
CA GLN A 78 13.12 -4.83 -7.89
C GLN A 78 13.72 -6.13 -7.37
N VAL A 79 13.16 -6.69 -6.30
CA VAL A 79 13.66 -7.93 -5.68
C VAL A 79 12.64 -9.04 -5.77
N LEU A 80 11.44 -8.86 -5.19
CA LEU A 80 10.49 -9.95 -5.07
C LEU A 80 9.92 -10.41 -6.42
N ARG A 81 9.54 -9.49 -7.30
CA ARG A 81 9.01 -9.84 -8.62
C ARG A 81 9.99 -10.59 -9.50
N PRO A 82 11.24 -10.14 -9.66
CA PRO A 82 12.23 -10.89 -10.43
C PRO A 82 12.56 -12.26 -9.85
N LEU A 83 12.64 -12.37 -8.51
CA LEU A 83 12.92 -13.65 -7.84
C LEU A 83 11.82 -14.67 -8.03
N VAL A 84 10.56 -14.23 -8.00
CA VAL A 84 9.41 -15.14 -8.12
C VAL A 84 9.11 -15.47 -9.57
N GLY A 85 9.21 -14.49 -10.48
CA GLY A 85 9.00 -14.69 -11.93
C GLY A 85 7.59 -15.13 -12.32
N ARG A 86 6.57 -14.96 -11.47
CA ARG A 86 5.20 -15.41 -11.73
C ARG A 86 4.54 -14.57 -12.82
N MET A 87 3.94 -15.20 -13.81
CA MET A 87 3.19 -14.53 -14.87
C MET A 87 1.80 -14.10 -14.43
N ARG A 88 1.33 -12.97 -14.99
CA ARG A 88 -0.06 -12.48 -14.78
C ARG A 88 -1.07 -13.38 -15.48
N PRO A 89 -2.36 -13.37 -15.01
CA PRO A 89 -3.42 -14.16 -15.63
C PRO A 89 -3.50 -14.01 -17.14
N ALA A 90 -3.43 -12.77 -17.65
CA ALA A 90 -3.53 -12.46 -19.08
C ALA A 90 -2.40 -13.04 -19.95
N TYR A 91 -1.26 -13.38 -19.35
CA TYR A 91 -0.13 -14.04 -20.06
C TYR A 91 -0.02 -15.53 -19.76
N ALA A 92 -0.68 -16.00 -18.71
CA ALA A 92 -0.63 -17.40 -18.28
C ALA A 92 -1.79 -18.23 -18.80
N LEU A 93 -2.94 -17.62 -19.07
CA LEU A 93 -4.14 -18.27 -19.56
C LEU A 93 -4.30 -18.11 -21.09
N PRO A 94 -5.07 -18.98 -21.74
CA PRO A 94 -5.36 -18.87 -23.17
C PRO A 94 -6.00 -17.53 -23.53
N GLU A 95 -5.81 -17.09 -24.78
CA GLU A 95 -6.42 -15.86 -25.30
C GLU A 95 -7.95 -15.92 -25.15
N GLY A 96 -8.53 -14.82 -24.67
CA GLY A 96 -9.97 -14.72 -24.41
C GLY A 96 -10.43 -15.30 -23.05
N ALA A 97 -9.59 -16.01 -22.31
CA ALA A 97 -9.93 -16.55 -20.99
C ALA A 97 -9.92 -15.48 -19.89
N VAL A 98 -9.31 -14.32 -20.12
CA VAL A 98 -9.21 -13.23 -19.15
C VAL A 98 -9.91 -11.99 -19.65
N ARG A 99 -10.83 -11.47 -18.86
CA ARG A 99 -11.40 -10.13 -19.08
C ARG A 99 -10.41 -9.08 -18.63
N TRP A 100 -9.56 -8.64 -19.54
CA TRP A 100 -8.46 -7.72 -19.26
C TRP A 100 -8.85 -6.29 -19.63
N ILE A 101 -9.26 -5.48 -18.65
CA ILE A 101 -9.76 -4.11 -18.87
C ILE A 101 -8.82 -3.01 -18.38
N ALA A 102 -7.71 -3.34 -17.74
CA ALA A 102 -6.70 -2.38 -17.31
C ALA A 102 -5.32 -2.77 -17.83
N PRO A 103 -4.49 -1.81 -18.29
CA PRO A 103 -3.14 -2.10 -18.76
C PRO A 103 -2.27 -2.65 -17.62
N ALA A 104 -1.39 -3.62 -17.94
CA ALA A 104 -0.34 -4.09 -17.06
C ALA A 104 1.01 -3.62 -17.61
N ALA A 105 1.83 -3.00 -16.75
CA ALA A 105 3.10 -2.43 -17.17
C ALA A 105 4.19 -3.50 -17.47
N ASN A 106 4.04 -4.71 -16.92
CA ASN A 106 5.01 -5.81 -17.07
C ASN A 106 4.36 -7.17 -16.88
N VAL A 107 5.10 -8.23 -17.21
CA VAL A 107 4.65 -9.63 -17.15
C VAL A 107 4.56 -10.16 -15.71
N GLY A 108 5.45 -9.67 -14.81
CA GLY A 108 5.54 -10.16 -13.43
C GLY A 108 4.33 -9.79 -12.59
N SER A 109 3.75 -10.77 -11.87
CA SER A 109 2.51 -10.59 -11.12
C SER A 109 2.70 -10.54 -9.60
N LEU A 110 3.52 -11.38 -9.01
CA LEU A 110 3.67 -11.54 -7.56
C LEU A 110 4.86 -10.76 -6.99
N PRO A 111 4.68 -9.98 -5.93
CA PRO A 111 3.42 -9.58 -5.29
C PRO A 111 2.70 -8.45 -6.03
N SER A 112 1.41 -8.23 -5.74
CA SER A 112 0.67 -7.06 -6.19
C SER A 112 1.10 -5.81 -5.43
N LEU A 113 1.82 -4.90 -6.12
CA LEU A 113 2.31 -3.67 -5.48
C LEU A 113 1.19 -2.69 -5.12
N HIS A 114 0.08 -2.67 -5.87
CA HIS A 114 -1.08 -1.88 -5.47
C HIS A 114 -1.64 -2.36 -4.12
N ALA A 115 -1.84 -3.67 -3.96
CA ALA A 115 -2.27 -4.22 -2.68
C ALA A 115 -1.24 -3.91 -1.58
N ALA A 116 0.06 -4.12 -1.84
CA ALA A 116 1.12 -3.84 -0.88
C ALA A 116 1.09 -2.39 -0.39
N ASN A 117 1.06 -1.44 -1.32
CA ASN A 117 1.06 -0.02 -1.00
C ASN A 117 -0.17 0.38 -0.19
N PHE A 118 -1.37 -0.09 -0.57
CA PHE A 118 -2.59 0.28 0.15
C PHE A 118 -2.69 -0.37 1.54
N PHE A 119 -2.23 -1.60 1.73
CA PHE A 119 -2.15 -2.19 3.07
C PHE A 119 -1.09 -1.52 3.94
N ALA A 120 0.03 -1.07 3.35
CA ALA A 120 1.02 -0.26 4.05
C ALA A 120 0.44 1.09 4.50
N LEU A 121 -0.26 1.81 3.60
CA LEU A 121 -0.98 3.04 3.91
C LEU A 121 -2.01 2.84 5.02
N ALA A 122 -2.79 1.74 4.94
CA ALA A 122 -3.83 1.44 5.91
C ALA A 122 -3.25 1.22 7.31
N LEU A 123 -2.15 0.48 7.44
CA LEU A 123 -1.52 0.24 8.75
C LEU A 123 -0.93 1.52 9.35
N VAL A 124 -0.13 2.28 8.60
CA VAL A 124 0.45 3.53 9.09
C VAL A 124 -0.64 4.55 9.42
N GLY A 125 -1.67 4.65 8.58
CA GLY A 125 -2.83 5.50 8.81
C GLY A 125 -3.59 5.14 10.07
N THR A 126 -3.81 3.84 10.31
CA THR A 126 -4.48 3.34 11.52
C THR A 126 -3.68 3.65 12.78
N VAL A 127 -2.35 3.50 12.75
CA VAL A 127 -1.48 3.90 13.87
C VAL A 127 -1.57 5.40 14.15
N GLY A 128 -1.64 6.22 13.12
CA GLY A 128 -1.78 7.67 13.25
C GLY A 128 -3.20 8.13 13.61
N TRP A 129 -4.21 7.43 13.12
CA TRP A 129 -5.62 7.76 13.31
C TRP A 129 -6.49 6.49 13.39
N PRO A 130 -6.58 5.83 14.57
CA PRO A 130 -7.26 4.55 14.72
C PRO A 130 -8.71 4.51 14.22
N ALA A 131 -9.45 5.61 14.39
CA ALA A 131 -10.84 5.69 13.94
C ALA A 131 -11.01 5.58 12.41
N LEU A 132 -9.98 5.90 11.63
CA LEU A 132 -9.97 5.70 10.18
C LEU A 132 -9.59 4.26 9.76
N GLY A 133 -9.09 3.45 10.68
CA GLY A 133 -8.61 2.10 10.39
C GLY A 133 -9.58 1.27 9.56
N PRO A 134 -10.84 1.09 9.97
CA PRO A 134 -11.81 0.30 9.21
C PRO A 134 -11.99 0.81 7.77
N LEU A 135 -12.06 2.13 7.58
CA LEU A 135 -12.18 2.73 6.24
C LEU A 135 -10.93 2.48 5.39
N LEU A 136 -9.73 2.68 5.97
CA LEU A 136 -8.47 2.50 5.25
C LEU A 136 -8.28 1.05 4.82
N TYR A 137 -8.60 0.08 5.67
CA TYR A 137 -8.55 -1.33 5.30
C TYR A 137 -9.65 -1.72 4.30
N ALA A 138 -10.85 -1.14 4.38
CA ALA A 138 -11.89 -1.35 3.38
C ALA A 138 -11.44 -0.84 1.99
N VAL A 139 -10.81 0.33 1.93
CA VAL A 139 -10.22 0.86 0.69
C VAL A 139 -9.09 -0.05 0.19
N ALA A 140 -8.19 -0.50 1.06
CA ALA A 140 -7.09 -1.41 0.68
C ALA A 140 -7.62 -2.74 0.13
N ALA A 141 -8.68 -3.31 0.75
CA ALA A 141 -9.35 -4.51 0.25
C ALA A 141 -10.05 -4.26 -1.09
N GLY A 142 -10.70 -3.11 -1.27
CA GLY A 142 -11.30 -2.70 -2.53
C GLY A 142 -10.28 -2.57 -3.65
N VAL A 143 -9.12 -1.99 -3.36
CA VAL A 143 -7.99 -1.92 -4.33
C VAL A 143 -7.48 -3.33 -4.63
N ALA A 144 -7.27 -4.19 -3.64
CA ALA A 144 -6.83 -5.57 -3.84
C ALA A 144 -7.82 -6.34 -4.73
N TRP A 145 -9.13 -6.23 -4.44
CA TRP A 145 -10.19 -6.80 -5.26
C TRP A 145 -10.15 -6.26 -6.69
N SER A 146 -10.00 -4.96 -6.87
CA SER A 146 -9.98 -4.35 -8.20
C SER A 146 -8.87 -4.92 -9.10
N ARG A 147 -7.70 -5.30 -8.50
CA ARG A 147 -6.58 -5.87 -9.28
C ARG A 147 -6.89 -7.26 -9.87
N VAL A 148 -7.69 -8.06 -9.16
CA VAL A 148 -8.18 -9.35 -9.65
C VAL A 148 -9.30 -9.11 -10.67
N TYR A 149 -10.24 -8.22 -10.34
CA TYR A 149 -11.38 -7.88 -11.19
C TYR A 149 -10.97 -7.38 -12.59
N VAL A 150 -9.98 -6.48 -12.67
CA VAL A 150 -9.49 -5.96 -13.97
C VAL A 150 -8.57 -6.92 -14.73
N GLY A 151 -8.31 -8.13 -14.21
CA GLY A 151 -7.59 -9.20 -14.91
C GLY A 151 -6.07 -9.15 -14.84
N VAL A 152 -5.48 -8.33 -13.95
CA VAL A 152 -4.02 -8.12 -13.92
C VAL A 152 -3.27 -8.87 -12.83
N HIS A 153 -3.97 -9.44 -11.85
CA HIS A 153 -3.37 -10.20 -10.75
C HIS A 153 -4.20 -11.43 -10.36
N TRP A 154 -3.50 -12.46 -9.90
CA TRP A 154 -4.12 -13.60 -9.25
C TRP A 154 -4.56 -13.23 -7.80
N PRO A 155 -5.55 -13.95 -7.22
CA PRO A 155 -5.90 -13.79 -5.80
C PRO A 155 -4.70 -13.93 -4.85
N GLY A 156 -3.80 -14.88 -5.09
CA GLY A 156 -2.58 -15.07 -4.31
C GLY A 156 -1.61 -13.89 -4.39
N ASP A 157 -1.55 -13.19 -5.54
CA ASP A 157 -0.70 -12.01 -5.69
C ASP A 157 -1.14 -10.86 -4.77
N VAL A 158 -2.46 -10.67 -4.65
CA VAL A 158 -3.00 -9.59 -3.80
C VAL A 158 -2.88 -9.93 -2.31
N LEU A 159 -3.02 -11.20 -1.93
CA LEU A 159 -2.76 -11.67 -0.57
C LEU A 159 -1.28 -11.51 -0.20
N ALA A 160 -0.37 -11.95 -1.06
CA ALA A 160 1.07 -11.75 -0.87
C ALA A 160 1.42 -10.25 -0.81
N GLY A 161 0.78 -9.43 -1.64
CA GLY A 161 0.92 -7.98 -1.61
C GLY A 161 0.46 -7.39 -0.28
N ALA A 162 -0.71 -7.78 0.22
CA ALA A 162 -1.24 -7.33 1.51
C ALA A 162 -0.29 -7.68 2.67
N LEU A 163 0.22 -8.91 2.70
CA LEU A 163 1.20 -9.36 3.71
C LEU A 163 2.51 -8.58 3.59
N TRP A 164 3.04 -8.43 2.38
CA TRP A 164 4.28 -7.69 2.15
C TRP A 164 4.15 -6.22 2.54
N GLY A 165 3.07 -5.54 2.13
CA GLY A 165 2.83 -4.14 2.49
C GLY A 165 2.67 -3.92 4.00
N THR A 166 1.98 -4.85 4.67
CA THR A 166 1.86 -4.86 6.13
C THR A 166 3.23 -4.99 6.79
N LEU A 167 4.07 -5.92 6.33
CA LEU A 167 5.44 -6.09 6.85
C LEU A 167 6.29 -4.84 6.60
N ALA A 168 6.25 -4.27 5.40
CA ALA A 168 6.97 -3.04 5.06
C ALA A 168 6.57 -1.87 5.98
N ALA A 169 5.27 -1.74 6.29
CA ALA A 169 4.78 -0.73 7.21
C ALA A 169 5.23 -0.97 8.67
N LEU A 170 5.23 -2.21 9.14
CA LEU A 170 5.76 -2.57 10.47
C LEU A 170 7.25 -2.22 10.58
N LEU A 171 8.04 -2.57 9.58
CA LEU A 171 9.47 -2.25 9.53
C LEU A 171 9.70 -0.73 9.51
N ALA A 172 8.93 0.00 8.70
CA ALA A 172 9.01 1.46 8.64
C ALA A 172 8.65 2.12 9.98
N LEU A 173 7.56 1.67 10.62
CA LEU A 173 7.16 2.16 11.94
C LEU A 173 8.20 1.84 13.02
N ALA A 174 8.81 0.66 12.98
CA ALA A 174 9.91 0.30 13.88
C ALA A 174 11.14 1.19 13.65
N ALA A 175 11.55 1.38 12.39
CA ALA A 175 12.70 2.20 12.03
C ALA A 175 12.56 3.66 12.51
N VAL A 176 11.39 4.28 12.28
CA VAL A 176 11.18 5.68 12.70
C VAL A 176 11.07 5.85 14.22
N ARG A 177 10.79 4.78 14.98
CA ARG A 177 10.82 4.83 16.45
C ARG A 177 12.23 4.96 17.00
N LEU A 178 13.22 4.44 16.29
CA LEU A 178 14.65 4.51 16.66
C LEU A 178 15.25 5.89 16.42
N LEU A 179 14.60 6.75 15.62
CA LEU A 179 15.07 8.11 15.37
C LEU A 179 14.94 8.96 16.64
N PRO A 180 15.93 9.83 16.94
CA PRO A 180 15.87 10.71 18.10
C PRO A 180 14.62 11.57 18.07
N ARG A 181 14.02 11.78 19.25
CA ARG A 181 12.93 12.76 19.39
C ARG A 181 13.54 14.14 19.13
N ARG A 182 12.98 14.91 18.21
CA ARG A 182 13.32 16.33 18.12
C ARG A 182 13.00 16.94 19.48
N GLY A 183 14.06 17.31 20.24
CA GLY A 183 13.93 17.93 21.53
C GLY A 183 13.02 19.16 21.43
N LYS A 184 12.17 19.39 22.43
CA LYS A 184 11.66 20.73 22.67
C LYS A 184 12.91 21.62 22.75
N GLY A 185 13.02 22.64 21.90
CA GLY A 185 14.07 23.64 22.01
C GLY A 185 14.12 24.14 23.46
N PRO A 186 15.31 24.60 23.92
CA PRO A 186 15.42 25.17 25.26
C PRO A 186 14.28 26.16 25.47
N GLY A 187 13.54 25.99 26.55
CA GLY A 187 12.52 26.93 26.95
C GLY A 187 13.12 28.35 27.02
N PRO A 188 12.33 29.42 26.88
CA PRO A 188 12.84 30.76 27.06
C PRO A 188 13.60 30.81 28.38
N ALA A 189 14.85 31.29 28.34
CA ALA A 189 15.65 31.47 29.53
C ALA A 189 14.83 32.30 30.51
N GLU A 190 14.55 31.74 31.67
CA GLU A 190 13.97 32.54 32.78
C GLU A 190 14.89 33.73 33.00
N GLY A 191 14.38 34.92 32.67
CA GLY A 191 15.09 36.15 32.84
C GLY A 191 15.55 36.25 34.26
N GLY A 192 16.85 36.17 34.47
CA GLY A 192 17.47 36.36 35.76
C GLY A 192 17.02 37.73 36.33
N ALA A 193 16.26 37.68 37.42
CA ALA A 193 16.06 38.86 38.27
C ALA A 193 17.46 39.33 38.73
N GLY A 194 17.92 40.43 38.18
CA GLY A 194 19.15 41.07 38.65
C GLY A 194 19.03 41.42 40.13
N PRO A 195 20.12 41.26 40.92
CA PRO A 195 20.11 41.66 42.33
C PRO A 195 19.94 43.17 42.42
N GLY A 196 18.92 43.59 43.17
CA GLY A 196 18.74 44.98 43.49
C GLY A 196 19.99 45.54 44.14
N ALA A 197 20.45 46.67 43.63
CA ALA A 197 21.49 47.48 44.27
C ALA A 197 20.90 48.31 45.43
N PRO A 198 21.68 48.61 46.49
CA PRO A 198 21.24 49.30 47.72
C PRO A 198 20.88 50.75 47.52
#